data_2bef630c1d302a1f302197bdb3d580a7
#
_entry.id   2bef630c1d302a1f302197bdb3d580a7
#
_cell.length_a   1.000
_cell.length_b   1.000
_cell.length_c   1.000
_cell.angle_alpha   90.00
_cell.angle_beta   90.00
_cell.angle_gamma   90.00
#
_symmetry.space_group_name_H-M   'P 1'
#
loop_
_entity.id
_entity.type
_entity.pdbx_description
1 polymer ?
#
loop_
_entity_poly.entity_id
_entity_poly.type
_entity_poly.pdbx_seq_one_letter_code
_entity_poly.pdbx_strand_id
1 'polypeptide(L)' 'MGKIKILGDADGGYGYPIGTILPVEELFKDFRESDDCDDSLYSYLCGIPIPYAVDMIAEKWGLDYKFV' A
#
# COMPACT_ATOMS: atom_id res chain seq x y z
N MET A 1 8.18 -9.73 -6.96
CA MET A 1 6.87 -9.15 -6.73
C MET A 1 6.64 -7.99 -7.69
N GLY A 2 5.39 -7.59 -7.87
CA GLY A 2 5.06 -6.56 -8.85
C GLY A 2 5.33 -5.15 -8.36
N LYS A 3 4.98 -4.21 -9.21
CA LYS A 3 5.00 -2.79 -8.91
C LYS A 3 3.58 -2.25 -9.02
N ILE A 4 3.32 -1.15 -8.35
CA ILE A 4 2.06 -0.44 -8.46
C ILE A 4 2.30 0.98 -8.92
N LYS A 5 1.29 1.56 -9.57
CA LYS A 5 1.27 2.96 -9.94
C LYS A 5 0.16 3.65 -9.18
N ILE A 6 0.48 4.75 -8.53
CA ILE A 6 -0.51 5.53 -7.78
C ILE A 6 -1.31 6.38 -8.75
N LEU A 7 -2.63 6.21 -8.74
CA LEU A 7 -3.56 6.93 -9.62
C LEU A 7 -4.24 8.07 -8.89
N GLY A 8 -4.35 8.01 -7.58
CA GLY A 8 -4.96 9.05 -6.79
C GLY A 8 -4.77 8.80 -5.31
N ASP A 9 -4.96 9.84 -4.50
CA ASP A 9 -4.87 9.76 -3.05
C ASP A 9 -6.01 10.61 -2.47
N ALA A 10 -7.11 9.96 -2.12
CA ALA A 10 -8.31 10.64 -1.65
C ALA A 10 -8.10 11.34 -0.30
N ASP A 11 -7.19 10.82 0.52
CA ASP A 11 -6.90 11.40 1.84
C ASP A 11 -5.70 12.34 1.81
N GLY A 12 -5.07 12.51 0.66
CA GLY A 12 -4.08 13.55 0.39
C GLY A 12 -2.79 13.45 1.16
N GLY A 13 -2.44 12.29 1.72
CA GLY A 13 -1.53 12.43 2.78
C GLY A 13 -0.40 11.47 3.01
N TYR A 14 -0.19 10.47 2.20
CA TYR A 14 0.84 9.51 2.57
C TYR A 14 2.10 9.60 1.71
N GLY A 15 2.27 10.71 1.02
CA GLY A 15 3.54 11.01 0.37
C GLY A 15 3.75 10.38 -1.00
N TYR A 16 2.69 9.87 -1.62
CA TYR A 16 2.80 9.32 -2.96
C TYR A 16 2.13 10.24 -3.97
N PRO A 17 2.92 11.03 -4.73
CA PRO A 17 2.33 11.82 -5.80
C PRO A 17 1.64 10.94 -6.85
N ILE A 18 0.59 11.46 -7.46
CA ILE A 18 -0.10 10.77 -8.55
C ILE A 18 0.92 10.45 -9.66
N GLY A 19 0.90 9.21 -10.14
CA GLY A 19 1.84 8.74 -11.14
C GLY A 19 3.09 8.07 -10.58
N THR A 20 3.28 8.07 -9.27
CA THR A 20 4.40 7.37 -8.64
C THR A 20 4.29 5.88 -8.91
N ILE A 21 5.41 5.28 -9.33
CA ILE A 21 5.53 3.83 -9.50
C ILE A 21 6.49 3.34 -8.42
N LEU A 22 6.03 2.37 -7.63
CA LEU A 22 6.85 1.82 -6.55
C LEU A 22 6.68 0.30 -6.46
N PRO A 23 7.73 -0.40 -6.00
CA PRO A 23 7.63 -1.83 -5.74
C PRO A 23 6.65 -2.10 -4.60
N VAL A 24 5.97 -3.24 -4.66
CA VAL A 24 5.05 -3.65 -3.59
C VAL A 24 5.77 -3.74 -2.25
N GLU A 25 7.02 -4.19 -2.24
CA GLU A 25 7.81 -4.28 -1.01
C GLU A 25 7.97 -2.93 -0.32
N GLU A 26 8.13 -1.88 -1.10
CA GLU A 26 8.27 -0.53 -0.54
C GLU A 26 6.96 -0.04 0.07
N LEU A 27 5.84 -0.34 -0.57
CA LEU A 27 4.53 -0.03 -0.02
C LEU A 27 4.34 -0.72 1.33
N PHE A 28 4.69 -1.99 1.43
CA PHE A 28 4.60 -2.76 2.67
C PHE A 28 5.49 -2.17 3.76
N LYS A 29 6.71 -1.80 3.41
CA LYS A 29 7.65 -1.19 4.34
C LYS A 29 7.11 0.12 4.88
N ASP A 30 6.61 0.99 4.00
CA ASP A 30 6.07 2.27 4.40
C ASP A 30 4.85 2.10 5.29
N PHE A 31 3.99 1.14 4.96
CA PHE A 31 2.83 0.84 5.77
C PHE A 31 3.24 0.32 7.14
N ARG A 32 4.24 -0.58 7.20
CA ARG A 32 4.75 -1.11 8.45
C ARG A 32 5.29 -0.02 9.38
N GLU A 33 5.93 0.99 8.82
CA GLU A 33 6.50 2.09 9.57
C GLU A 33 5.49 3.15 9.97
N SER A 34 4.26 3.07 9.44
CA SER A 34 3.20 4.02 9.73
C SER A 34 2.49 3.67 11.04
N ASP A 35 1.73 4.64 11.55
CA ASP A 35 0.91 4.43 12.75
C ASP A 35 -0.35 3.60 12.45
N ASP A 36 -0.66 3.35 11.18
CA ASP A 36 -1.83 2.59 10.76
C ASP A 36 -1.64 1.09 10.82
N CYS A 37 -0.43 0.64 11.08
CA CYS A 37 -0.09 -0.78 11.06
C CYS A 37 0.44 -1.22 12.43
N ASP A 38 -0.11 -2.31 12.95
CA ASP A 38 0.46 -2.99 14.10
C ASP A 38 1.02 -4.35 13.67
N ASP A 39 1.67 -5.07 14.61
CA ASP A 39 2.30 -6.34 14.30
C ASP A 39 1.29 -7.40 13.88
N SER A 40 0.09 -7.40 14.46
CA SER A 40 -0.97 -8.34 14.11
C SER A 40 -1.46 -8.12 12.69
N LEU A 41 -1.69 -6.88 12.31
CA LEU A 41 -2.14 -6.53 10.97
C LEU A 41 -1.06 -6.86 9.94
N TYR A 42 0.19 -6.54 10.23
CA TYR A 42 1.30 -6.82 9.33
C TYR A 42 1.45 -8.32 9.09
N SER A 43 1.39 -9.13 10.16
CA SER A 43 1.39 -10.59 10.05
C SER A 43 0.27 -11.11 9.17
N TYR A 44 -0.93 -10.56 9.33
CA TYR A 44 -2.06 -10.92 8.50
C TYR A 44 -1.80 -10.61 7.02
N LEU A 45 -1.30 -9.41 6.73
CA LEU A 45 -1.00 -8.99 5.36
C LEU A 45 0.06 -9.86 4.71
N CYS A 46 1.04 -10.32 5.48
CA CYS A 46 2.07 -11.22 4.96
C CYS A 46 1.56 -12.63 4.68
N GLY A 47 0.42 -13.00 5.26
CA GLY A 47 -0.18 -14.33 5.10
C GLY A 47 -1.23 -14.44 4.00
N ILE A 48 -1.61 -13.35 3.36
CA ILE A 48 -2.62 -13.34 2.30
C ILE A 48 -1.95 -13.06 0.96
N PRO A 49 -2.63 -13.38 -0.17
CA PRO A 49 -2.07 -13.05 -1.49
C PRO A 49 -1.77 -11.57 -1.64
N ILE A 50 -0.68 -11.27 -2.33
CA ILE A 50 -0.20 -9.90 -2.51
C ILE A 50 -1.28 -8.94 -3.03
N PRO A 51 -2.07 -9.28 -4.08
CA PRO A 51 -3.09 -8.36 -4.56
C PRO A 51 -4.09 -7.93 -3.48
N TYR A 52 -4.48 -8.86 -2.61
CA TYR A 52 -5.41 -8.55 -1.53
C TYR A 52 -4.75 -7.68 -0.45
N ALA A 53 -3.49 -7.96 -0.13
CA ALA A 53 -2.76 -7.16 0.86
C ALA A 53 -2.58 -5.72 0.39
N VAL A 54 -2.20 -5.53 -0.86
CA VAL A 54 -2.05 -4.20 -1.46
C VAL A 54 -3.38 -3.46 -1.45
N ASP A 55 -4.47 -4.15 -1.80
CA ASP A 55 -5.80 -3.55 -1.80
C ASP A 55 -6.22 -3.10 -0.40
N MET A 56 -5.94 -3.88 0.62
CA MET A 56 -6.24 -3.50 2.00
C MET A 56 -5.46 -2.26 2.44
N ILE A 57 -4.18 -2.18 2.10
CA ILE A 57 -3.37 -1.01 2.41
C ILE A 57 -3.91 0.23 1.68
N ALA A 58 -4.21 0.07 0.40
CA ALA A 58 -4.73 1.17 -0.42
C ALA A 58 -6.08 1.67 0.11
N GLU A 59 -6.96 0.77 0.50
CA GLU A 59 -8.25 1.13 1.07
C GLU A 59 -8.09 1.89 2.39
N LYS A 60 -7.18 1.44 3.23
CA LYS A 60 -6.94 2.09 4.51
C LYS A 60 -6.39 3.51 4.35
N TRP A 61 -5.57 3.72 3.34
CA TRP A 61 -4.96 5.01 3.05
C TRP A 61 -5.71 5.86 2.02
N GLY A 62 -6.80 5.34 1.45
CA GLY A 62 -7.54 6.05 0.43
C GLY A 62 -6.81 6.20 -0.89
N LEU A 63 -5.94 5.25 -1.22
CA LEU A 63 -5.17 5.29 -2.45
C LEU A 63 -5.89 4.60 -3.59
N ASP A 64 -5.88 5.23 -4.77
CA ASP A 64 -6.21 4.56 -6.03
C ASP A 64 -4.90 4.12 -6.68
N TYR A 65 -4.88 2.89 -7.17
CA TYR A 65 -3.68 2.31 -7.75
C TYR A 65 -4.02 1.30 -8.83
N LYS A 66 -2.99 0.91 -9.59
CA LYS A 66 -3.07 -0.26 -10.45
C LYS A 66 -1.73 -0.98 -10.44
N PHE A 67 -1.75 -2.27 -10.71
CA PHE A 67 -0.52 -3.03 -10.95
C PHE A 67 0.04 -2.70 -12.33
N VAL A 68 1.34 -2.57 -12.41
CA VAL A 68 2.04 -2.24 -13.66
C VAL A 68 3.17 -3.22 -13.93
#